data_af5e6d280244864003a4bd1c9c4a5eef
#
_entry.id   af5e6d280244864003a4bd1c9c4a5eef
#
_cell.length_a   1.000
_cell.length_b   1.000
_cell.length_c   1.000
_cell.angle_alpha   90.00
_cell.angle_beta   90.00
_cell.angle_gamma   90.00
#
_symmetry.space_group_name_H-M   'P 1'
#
loop_
_entity.id
_entity.type
_entity.pdbx_description
1 polymer ?
#
loop_
_entity_poly.entity_id
_entity_poly.type
_entity_poly.pdbx_seq_one_letter_code
_entity_poly.pdbx_strand_id
1 'polypeptide(L)'
;MIWVTHAKTLPDYRLWVRFSDGMEGEVDLKDFIAADTRPIVASLLDPTKFSAISVDMDTVVWANGFDLAPEFLRTRALSHVSA
;
A
#
# COMPACT_ATOMS: atom_id res chain seq x y z
N MET A 1 5.17 -3.50 -18.11
CA MET A 1 5.47 -3.04 -16.72
C MET A 1 4.20 -2.47 -16.09
N ILE A 2 3.95 -2.81 -14.84
CA ILE A 2 2.74 -2.38 -14.13
C ILE A 2 3.14 -1.32 -13.11
N TRP A 3 2.35 -0.24 -13.03
CA TRP A 3 2.55 0.79 -11.99
C TRP A 3 1.20 1.17 -11.39
N VAL A 4 1.23 1.89 -10.26
CA VAL A 4 0.04 2.35 -9.56
C VAL A 4 -0.39 3.70 -10.13
N THR A 5 -1.67 3.82 -10.46
CA THR A 5 -2.24 5.06 -10.97
C THR A 5 -3.06 5.79 -9.91
N HIS A 6 -3.72 5.03 -9.00
CA HIS A 6 -4.57 5.59 -7.95
C HIS A 6 -4.44 4.75 -6.70
N ALA A 7 -4.59 5.39 -5.54
CA ALA A 7 -4.58 4.69 -4.25
C ALA A 7 -5.38 5.47 -3.22
N LYS A 8 -5.99 4.73 -2.29
CA LYS A 8 -6.69 5.28 -1.12
C LYS A 8 -6.40 4.41 0.08
N THR A 9 -6.34 5.02 1.26
CA THR A 9 -6.28 4.23 2.49
C THR A 9 -7.69 3.84 2.92
N LEU A 10 -7.79 2.64 3.48
CA LEU A 10 -9.03 2.07 4.02
C LEU A 10 -8.83 1.75 5.49
N PRO A 11 -9.91 1.53 6.28
CA PRO A 11 -9.76 1.13 7.67
C PRO A 11 -8.95 -0.15 7.83
N ASP A 12 -8.34 -0.32 9.01
CA ASP A 12 -7.55 -1.51 9.37
C ASP A 12 -6.31 -1.72 8.53
N TYR A 13 -5.63 -0.62 8.18
CA TYR A 13 -4.32 -0.67 7.48
C TYR A 13 -4.41 -1.36 6.13
N ARG A 14 -5.50 -1.14 5.42
CA ARG A 14 -5.69 -1.62 4.05
C ARG A 14 -5.56 -0.46 3.07
N LEU A 15 -5.19 -0.80 1.84
CA LEU A 15 -5.18 0.15 0.72
C LEU A 15 -6.09 -0.37 -0.38
N TRP A 16 -6.81 0.54 -1.01
CA TRP A 16 -7.35 0.27 -2.35
C TRP A 16 -6.37 0.85 -3.36
N VAL A 17 -6.01 0.06 -4.38
CA VAL A 17 -5.09 0.50 -5.42
C VAL A 17 -5.65 0.17 -6.79
N ARG A 18 -5.32 1.03 -7.75
CA ARG A 18 -5.62 0.79 -9.15
C ARG A 18 -4.31 0.84 -9.92
N PHE A 19 -4.15 -0.08 -10.85
CA PHE A 19 -2.92 -0.24 -11.62
C PHE A 19 -3.09 0.26 -13.04
N SER A 20 -1.97 0.42 -13.74
CA SER A 20 -1.93 0.96 -15.10
C SER A 20 -2.70 0.15 -16.12
N ASP A 21 -2.92 -1.14 -15.87
CA ASP A 21 -3.72 -2.00 -16.75
C ASP A 21 -5.22 -1.96 -16.43
N GLY A 22 -5.64 -1.10 -15.50
CA GLY A 22 -7.03 -0.95 -15.11
C GLY A 22 -7.48 -1.89 -13.99
N MET A 23 -6.63 -2.80 -13.54
CA MET A 23 -6.97 -3.70 -12.45
C MET A 23 -6.96 -2.96 -11.13
N GLU A 24 -7.93 -3.30 -10.25
CA GLU A 24 -8.06 -2.70 -8.92
C GLU A 24 -8.12 -3.81 -7.88
N GLY A 25 -7.76 -3.48 -6.65
CA GLY A 25 -7.90 -4.43 -5.57
C GLY A 25 -7.55 -3.81 -4.23
N GLU A 26 -7.79 -4.56 -3.16
CA GLU A 26 -7.42 -4.17 -1.81
C GLU A 26 -6.16 -4.90 -1.40
N VAL A 27 -5.31 -4.18 -0.69
CA VAL A 27 -4.06 -4.72 -0.15
C VAL A 27 -4.14 -4.58 1.37
N ASP A 28 -4.06 -5.69 2.09
CA ASP A 28 -4.02 -5.68 3.55
C ASP A 28 -2.56 -5.62 3.99
N LEU A 29 -2.20 -4.54 4.68
CA LEU A 29 -0.84 -4.30 5.14
C LEU A 29 -0.68 -4.41 6.66
N LYS A 30 -1.74 -4.78 7.38
CA LYS A 30 -1.71 -4.78 8.85
C LYS A 30 -0.60 -5.68 9.39
N ASP A 31 -0.58 -6.94 8.96
CA ASP A 31 0.43 -7.89 9.44
C ASP A 31 1.82 -7.53 8.95
N PHE A 32 1.92 -7.04 7.71
CA PHE A 32 3.19 -6.60 7.16
C PHE A 32 3.82 -5.49 8.00
N ILE A 33 3.02 -4.46 8.33
CA ILE A 33 3.51 -3.31 9.11
C ILE A 33 3.83 -3.74 10.55
N ALA A 34 2.97 -4.56 11.15
CA ALA A 34 3.16 -5.00 12.53
C ALA A 34 4.40 -5.89 12.71
N ALA A 35 4.75 -6.64 11.68
CA ALA A 35 5.90 -7.55 11.72
C ALA A 35 7.23 -6.86 11.46
N ASP A 36 7.23 -5.64 10.91
CA ASP A 36 8.46 -4.94 10.54
C ASP A 36 8.92 -4.07 11.71
N THR A 37 10.17 -4.26 12.15
CA THR A 37 10.71 -3.53 13.30
C THR A 37 11.41 -2.22 12.93
N ARG A 38 11.55 -1.92 11.64
CA ARG A 38 12.17 -0.65 11.20
C ARG A 38 11.29 0.52 11.62
N PRO A 39 11.86 1.59 12.22
CA PRO A 39 11.07 2.72 12.69
C PRO A 39 10.21 3.36 11.59
N ILE A 40 10.73 3.44 10.36
CA ILE A 40 9.99 4.05 9.25
C ILE A 40 8.70 3.28 8.94
N VAL A 41 8.70 1.95 9.09
CA VAL A 41 7.53 1.12 8.87
C VAL A 41 6.64 1.08 10.11
N ALA A 42 7.24 0.89 11.28
CA ALA A 42 6.50 0.81 12.55
C ALA A 42 5.69 2.09 12.81
N SER A 43 6.19 3.25 12.37
CA SER A 43 5.46 4.51 12.54
C SER A 43 4.11 4.50 11.82
N LEU A 44 3.93 3.67 10.82
CA LEU A 44 2.68 3.57 10.07
C LEU A 44 1.57 2.85 10.85
N LEU A 45 1.87 2.30 12.03
CA LEU A 45 0.82 1.80 12.93
C LEU A 45 -0.03 2.93 13.52
N ASP A 46 0.48 4.17 13.47
CA ASP A 46 -0.34 5.34 13.77
C ASP A 46 -1.30 5.56 12.58
N PRO A 47 -2.63 5.47 12.79
CA PRO A 47 -3.59 5.60 11.67
C PRO A 47 -3.47 6.90 10.91
N THR A 48 -3.13 8.00 11.57
CA THR A 48 -2.94 9.29 10.92
C THR A 48 -1.76 9.24 9.96
N LYS A 49 -0.67 8.61 10.36
CA LYS A 49 0.51 8.46 9.50
C LYS A 49 0.25 7.49 8.36
N PHE A 50 -0.46 6.40 8.63
CA PHE A 50 -0.82 5.44 7.59
C PHE A 50 -1.66 6.09 6.50
N SER A 51 -2.55 7.01 6.84
CA SER A 51 -3.45 7.65 5.88
C SER A 51 -2.78 8.75 5.05
N ALA A 52 -1.56 9.15 5.39
CA ALA A 52 -0.83 10.21 4.68
C ALA A 52 -0.06 9.66 3.49
N ILE A 53 -0.80 9.24 2.46
CA ILE A 53 -0.21 8.65 1.25
C ILE A 53 -0.38 9.57 0.04
N SER A 54 0.47 9.32 -0.96
CA SER A 54 0.31 9.89 -2.30
C SER A 54 0.77 8.86 -3.33
N VAL A 55 0.42 9.08 -4.58
CA VAL A 55 0.98 8.30 -5.69
C VAL A 55 2.07 9.13 -6.32
N ASP A 56 3.30 8.65 -6.25
CA ASP A 56 4.46 9.35 -6.75
C ASP A 56 5.46 8.30 -7.26
N MET A 57 6.19 8.63 -8.30
CA MET A 57 7.15 7.70 -8.92
C MET A 57 6.51 6.36 -9.27
N ASP A 58 5.25 6.41 -9.72
CA ASP A 58 4.47 5.25 -10.17
C ASP A 58 4.10 4.25 -9.08
N THR A 59 4.15 4.65 -7.82
CA THR A 59 3.77 3.78 -6.70
C THR A 59 3.19 4.58 -5.53
N VAL A 60 2.80 3.85 -4.48
CA VAL A 60 2.30 4.47 -3.25
C VAL A 60 3.47 4.88 -2.37
N VAL A 61 3.47 6.14 -1.94
CA VAL A 61 4.50 6.70 -1.07
C VAL A 61 3.82 7.32 0.15
N TRP A 62 4.36 7.06 1.34
CA TRP A 62 3.91 7.69 2.57
C TRP A 62 4.67 8.98 2.84
N ALA A 63 4.07 9.86 3.63
CA ALA A 63 4.66 11.16 3.93
C ALA A 63 6.04 11.08 4.60
N ASN A 64 6.32 9.95 5.28
CA ASN A 64 7.64 9.75 5.93
C ASN A 64 8.72 9.24 4.96
N GLY A 65 8.39 9.09 3.68
CA GLY A 65 9.32 8.62 2.65
C GLY A 65 9.30 7.12 2.40
N PHE A 66 8.55 6.35 3.17
CA PHE A 66 8.42 4.93 2.92
C PHE A 66 7.59 4.67 1.67
N ASP A 67 8.01 3.71 0.85
CA ASP A 67 7.25 3.33 -0.34
C ASP A 67 7.23 1.80 -0.48
N LEU A 68 6.33 1.31 -1.33
CA LEU A 68 6.24 -0.11 -1.68
C LEU A 68 6.22 -0.22 -3.20
N ALA A 69 6.93 -1.21 -3.72
CA ALA A 69 7.01 -1.42 -5.15
C ALA A 69 5.64 -1.80 -5.73
N PRO A 70 5.32 -1.36 -6.96
CA PRO A 70 4.06 -1.73 -7.59
C PRO A 70 3.86 -3.24 -7.69
N GLU A 71 4.92 -4.00 -7.96
CA GLU A 71 4.85 -5.46 -8.06
C GLU A 71 4.46 -6.10 -6.74
N PHE A 72 4.97 -5.57 -5.64
CA PHE A 72 4.63 -6.03 -4.30
C PHE A 72 3.14 -5.83 -4.03
N LEU A 73 2.64 -4.64 -4.33
CA LEU A 73 1.22 -4.30 -4.14
C LEU A 73 0.34 -5.15 -5.05
N ARG A 74 0.77 -5.37 -6.29
CA ARG A 74 0.01 -6.16 -7.25
C ARG A 74 -0.13 -7.60 -6.78
N THR A 75 0.94 -8.20 -6.31
CA THR A 75 0.92 -9.57 -5.82
C THR A 75 -0.03 -9.72 -4.64
N ARG A 76 -0.01 -8.78 -3.71
CA ARG A 76 -0.89 -8.81 -2.54
C ARG A 76 -2.34 -8.57 -2.92
N ALA A 77 -2.62 -7.68 -3.86
CA ALA A 77 -3.97 -7.43 -4.33
C ALA A 77 -4.56 -8.67 -4.98
N LEU A 78 -3.79 -9.38 -5.81
CA LEU A 78 -4.24 -10.60 -6.46
C LEU A 78 -4.50 -11.71 -5.44
N SER A 79 -3.64 -11.87 -4.45
CA SER A 79 -3.82 -12.88 -3.40
C SER A 79 -5.10 -12.62 -2.62
N HIS A 80 -5.44 -11.36 -2.39
CA HIS A 80 -6.62 -10.99 -1.65
C HIS A 80 -7.91 -11.27 -2.44
N VAL A 81 -7.87 -11.11 -3.75
CA VAL A 81 -9.02 -11.27 -4.63
C VAL A 81 -9.34 -12.73 -4.89
N SER A 82 -8.42 -13.63 -4.65
CA SER A 82 -8.56 -15.05 -4.97
C SER A 82 -9.56 -15.82 -4.10
N ALA A 83 -10.19 -15.18 -3.18
CA ALA A 83 -11.14 -15.83 -2.28
C ALA A 83 -12.37 -16.36 -2.99
#